data_cabbcc4f84ed93db670f416ede5220ef
#
_entry.id   cabbcc4f84ed93db670f416ede5220ef
#
_cell.length_a   1.000
_cell.length_b   1.000
_cell.length_c   1.000
_cell.angle_alpha   90.00
_cell.angle_beta   90.00
_cell.angle_gamma   90.00
#
_symmetry.space_group_name_H-M   'P 1'
#
loop_
_entity.id
_entity.type
_entity.pdbx_description
1 polymer ?
#
loop_
_entity_poly.entity_id
_entity_poly.type
_entity_poly.pdbx_seq_one_letter_code
_entity_poly.pdbx_strand_id
1 'polypeptide(L)'
;MKITDFFSLLGGLALFLYGMQMMSGGLEAAAGNRMKQILEKLTANRFLGVLVGAGITAVIQSSSATTVMVVGFVNSGMMTLQQAVWIIMGANIGTTITGQLIALDIGALAPLFAFVGVALIVFVKKQKVHHVGLIIAGLGVLFIGMDMMSSAMMPLRDSPAFVELMTKFSNPVLGILAGMVFTAVIQSSSASVGILQALASSGLIGLSNAVFVLFGQNIGTCITAVLASIGTNRNAKRTTIIHLMFNIIGTAIFTVVCIVTPLTDVVEGWTPQNVAAQIANMHTLFNIVTTLLLLPFGVYLAKLATRILPERKEDNADVMHMEYIRPMEMNRDTQIRLSYIAMTGISKEIIRMLQMA
;
A
#
# COMPACT_ATOMS: atom_id res chain seq x y z
N MET A 1 -5.67 29.47 15.76
CA MET A 1 -6.04 29.12 14.38
C MET A 1 -7.24 29.93 13.98
N LYS A 2 -7.15 30.71 12.88
CA LYS A 2 -8.28 31.46 12.31
C LYS A 2 -9.10 30.57 11.38
N ILE A 3 -10.34 30.94 11.06
CA ILE A 3 -11.18 30.19 10.13
C ILE A 3 -10.56 30.10 8.73
N THR A 4 -9.78 31.11 8.34
CA THR A 4 -9.01 31.13 7.08
C THR A 4 -7.92 30.07 7.06
N ASP A 5 -7.24 29.81 8.19
CA ASP A 5 -6.22 28.80 8.30
C ASP A 5 -6.84 27.40 8.13
N PHE A 6 -8.04 27.21 8.70
CA PHE A 6 -8.79 25.95 8.53
C PHE A 6 -9.17 25.71 7.07
N PHE A 7 -9.65 26.72 6.35
CA PHE A 7 -9.93 26.59 4.90
C PHE A 7 -8.65 26.35 4.10
N SER A 8 -7.53 26.99 4.47
CA SER A 8 -6.24 26.74 3.85
C SER A 8 -5.75 25.31 4.09
N LEU A 9 -5.96 24.78 5.29
CA LEU A 9 -5.63 23.38 5.61
C LEU A 9 -6.45 22.42 4.74
N LEU A 10 -7.75 22.61 4.64
CA LEU A 10 -8.62 21.78 3.78
C LEU A 10 -8.26 21.90 2.30
N GLY A 11 -7.97 23.11 1.81
CA GLY A 11 -7.53 23.35 0.44
C GLY A 11 -6.18 22.70 0.16
N GLY A 12 -5.22 22.83 1.08
CA GLY A 12 -3.93 22.16 1.00
C GLY A 12 -4.06 20.64 0.96
N LEU A 13 -4.91 20.08 1.83
CA LEU A 13 -5.20 18.65 1.85
C LEU A 13 -5.82 18.18 0.53
N ALA A 14 -6.77 18.93 -0.03
CA ALA A 14 -7.39 18.61 -1.31
C ALA A 14 -6.36 18.60 -2.44
N LEU A 15 -5.48 19.61 -2.52
CA LEU A 15 -4.39 19.66 -3.49
C LEU A 15 -3.39 18.53 -3.30
N PHE A 16 -2.99 18.23 -2.07
CA PHE A 16 -2.10 17.13 -1.75
C PHE A 16 -2.65 15.79 -2.24
N LEU A 17 -3.90 15.48 -1.91
CA LEU A 17 -4.56 14.24 -2.31
C LEU A 17 -4.75 14.16 -3.83
N TYR A 18 -5.14 15.26 -4.46
CA TYR A 18 -5.32 15.33 -5.91
C TYR A 18 -3.99 15.21 -6.66
N GLY A 19 -2.95 15.89 -6.20
CA GLY A 19 -1.59 15.77 -6.76
C GLY A 19 -1.07 14.33 -6.67
N MET A 20 -1.27 13.67 -5.53
CA MET A 20 -0.92 12.26 -5.34
C MET A 20 -1.71 11.35 -6.30
N GLN A 21 -3.01 11.59 -6.50
CA GLN A 21 -3.84 10.83 -7.43
C GLN A 21 -3.42 11.03 -8.89
N MET A 22 -3.09 12.26 -9.29
CA MET A 22 -2.57 12.57 -10.63
C MET A 22 -1.25 11.85 -10.89
N MET A 23 -0.31 11.92 -9.94
CA MET A 23 1.00 11.27 -10.04
C MET A 23 0.83 9.75 -10.16
N SER A 24 0.07 9.14 -9.27
CA SER A 24 -0.26 7.69 -9.27
C SER A 24 -0.90 7.27 -10.59
N GLY A 25 -1.94 7.96 -11.03
CA GLY A 25 -2.64 7.65 -12.29
C GLY A 25 -1.73 7.78 -13.51
N GLY A 26 -0.82 8.77 -13.52
CA GLY A 26 0.20 8.91 -14.56
C GLY A 26 1.19 7.74 -14.59
N LEU A 27 1.67 7.28 -13.42
CA LEU A 27 2.56 6.14 -13.28
C LEU A 27 1.87 4.83 -13.70
N GLU A 28 0.64 4.60 -13.24
CA GLU A 28 -0.17 3.43 -13.58
C GLU A 28 -0.43 3.36 -15.09
N ALA A 29 -0.83 4.48 -15.70
CA ALA A 29 -1.07 4.56 -17.14
C ALA A 29 0.21 4.36 -17.95
N ALA A 30 1.35 4.86 -17.50
CA ALA A 30 2.65 4.64 -18.12
C ALA A 30 3.11 3.17 -18.04
N ALA A 31 2.82 2.48 -16.93
CA ALA A 31 3.16 1.07 -16.71
C ALA A 31 2.26 0.12 -17.54
N GLY A 32 1.02 0.47 -17.79
CA GLY A 32 0.06 -0.28 -18.59
C GLY A 32 -0.31 -1.66 -18.03
N ASN A 33 -0.90 -2.51 -18.88
CA ASN A 33 -1.41 -3.84 -18.49
C ASN A 33 -0.32 -4.88 -18.15
N ARG A 34 0.96 -4.55 -18.30
CA ARG A 34 2.08 -5.47 -18.02
C ARG A 34 2.18 -5.87 -16.55
N MET A 35 1.66 -5.03 -15.66
CA MET A 35 1.72 -5.26 -14.21
C MET A 35 0.98 -6.54 -13.78
N LYS A 36 -0.22 -6.79 -14.31
CA LYS A 36 -0.97 -8.05 -14.05
C LYS A 36 -0.18 -9.27 -14.51
N GLN A 37 0.39 -9.23 -15.72
CA GLN A 37 1.16 -10.34 -16.29
C GLN A 37 2.45 -10.63 -15.50
N ILE A 38 3.06 -9.59 -14.92
CA ILE A 38 4.23 -9.74 -14.06
C ILE A 38 3.85 -10.44 -12.75
N LEU A 39 2.75 -10.03 -12.12
CA LEU A 39 2.22 -10.68 -10.93
C LEU A 39 1.92 -12.16 -11.13
N GLU A 40 1.34 -12.52 -12.28
CA GLU A 40 0.98 -13.91 -12.58
C GLU A 40 2.20 -14.82 -12.79
N LYS A 41 3.27 -14.31 -13.40
CA LYS A 41 4.40 -15.13 -13.89
C LYS A 41 5.59 -15.23 -12.95
N LEU A 42 5.86 -14.21 -12.11
CA LEU A 42 7.16 -14.08 -11.44
C LEU A 42 7.14 -14.38 -9.93
N THR A 43 6.10 -15.02 -9.40
CA THR A 43 5.90 -15.15 -7.95
C THR A 43 6.29 -16.49 -7.33
N ALA A 44 6.90 -17.39 -8.11
CA ALA A 44 7.32 -18.70 -7.62
C ALA A 44 8.48 -18.63 -6.60
N ASN A 45 9.39 -17.66 -6.73
CA ASN A 45 10.51 -17.45 -5.82
C ASN A 45 10.17 -16.35 -4.80
N ARG A 46 10.44 -16.60 -3.52
CA ARG A 46 10.17 -15.66 -2.43
C ARG A 46 10.83 -14.30 -2.60
N PHE A 47 12.10 -14.25 -3.01
CA PHE A 47 12.83 -13.00 -3.23
C PHE A 47 12.24 -12.23 -4.42
N LEU A 48 11.96 -12.95 -5.50
CA LEU A 48 11.36 -12.36 -6.69
C LEU A 48 9.93 -11.87 -6.40
N GLY A 49 9.15 -12.61 -5.61
CA GLY A 49 7.82 -12.20 -5.17
C GLY A 49 7.85 -10.89 -4.38
N VAL A 50 8.80 -10.74 -3.44
CA VAL A 50 9.00 -9.48 -2.69
C VAL A 50 9.41 -8.34 -3.63
N LEU A 51 10.36 -8.55 -4.54
CA LEU A 51 10.79 -7.52 -5.50
C LEU A 51 9.66 -7.11 -6.44
N VAL A 52 8.86 -8.06 -6.90
CA VAL A 52 7.69 -7.80 -7.74
C VAL A 52 6.64 -7.01 -6.97
N GLY A 53 6.32 -7.40 -5.74
CA GLY A 53 5.39 -6.68 -4.88
C GLY A 53 5.86 -5.25 -4.61
N ALA A 54 7.15 -5.07 -4.29
CA ALA A 54 7.75 -3.75 -4.06
C ALA A 54 7.72 -2.89 -5.33
N GLY A 55 8.17 -3.43 -6.46
CA GLY A 55 8.21 -2.71 -7.74
C GLY A 55 6.82 -2.28 -8.22
N ILE A 56 5.84 -3.20 -8.16
CA ILE A 56 4.45 -2.90 -8.56
C ILE A 56 3.87 -1.81 -7.67
N THR A 57 4.01 -1.93 -6.36
CA THR A 57 3.47 -0.94 -5.42
C THR A 57 4.18 0.41 -5.57
N ALA A 58 5.50 0.43 -5.79
CA ALA A 58 6.24 1.65 -6.05
C ALA A 58 5.78 2.37 -7.33
N VAL A 59 5.39 1.62 -8.37
CA VAL A 59 4.87 2.18 -9.63
C VAL A 59 3.41 2.61 -9.49
N ILE A 60 2.54 1.76 -8.93
CA ILE A 60 1.11 2.09 -8.73
C ILE A 60 0.93 3.16 -7.62
N GLN A 61 1.91 3.31 -6.73
CA GLN A 61 1.87 4.19 -5.55
C GLN A 61 0.70 3.86 -4.60
N SER A 62 0.23 2.60 -4.63
CA SER A 62 -0.89 2.13 -3.82
C SER A 62 -0.70 0.68 -3.39
N SER A 63 -0.30 0.47 -2.14
CA SER A 63 -0.27 -0.88 -1.55
C SER A 63 -1.67 -1.47 -1.37
N SER A 64 -2.67 -0.63 -1.16
CA SER A 64 -4.07 -1.05 -1.10
C SER A 64 -4.51 -1.69 -2.42
N ALA A 65 -4.24 -1.03 -3.56
CA ALA A 65 -4.55 -1.58 -4.88
C ALA A 65 -3.81 -2.90 -5.14
N THR A 66 -2.50 -2.95 -4.83
CA THR A 66 -1.70 -4.18 -4.97
C THR A 66 -2.26 -5.31 -4.10
N THR A 67 -2.59 -5.04 -2.83
CA THR A 67 -3.12 -6.05 -1.91
C THR A 67 -4.50 -6.54 -2.32
N VAL A 68 -5.39 -5.64 -2.77
CA VAL A 68 -6.72 -6.01 -3.29
C VAL A 68 -6.60 -6.88 -4.54
N MET A 69 -5.67 -6.58 -5.46
CA MET A 69 -5.38 -7.45 -6.61
C MET A 69 -4.91 -8.83 -6.17
N VAL A 70 -4.00 -8.91 -5.19
CA VAL A 70 -3.50 -10.17 -4.63
C VAL A 70 -4.64 -10.98 -4.01
N VAL A 71 -5.51 -10.35 -3.20
CA VAL A 71 -6.72 -10.97 -2.64
C VAL A 71 -7.61 -11.53 -3.76
N GLY A 72 -7.82 -10.75 -4.84
CA GLY A 72 -8.59 -11.18 -6.01
C GLY A 72 -7.96 -12.37 -6.74
N PHE A 73 -6.63 -12.37 -6.94
CA PHE A 73 -5.93 -13.49 -7.60
C PHE A 73 -5.92 -14.76 -6.75
N VAL A 74 -5.82 -14.63 -5.44
CA VAL A 74 -5.97 -15.78 -4.54
C VAL A 74 -7.41 -16.30 -4.54
N ASN A 75 -8.40 -15.39 -4.59
CA ASN A 75 -9.81 -15.75 -4.66
C ASN A 75 -10.17 -16.49 -5.94
N SER A 76 -9.59 -16.10 -7.08
CA SER A 76 -9.81 -16.76 -8.39
C SER A 76 -8.95 -18.01 -8.59
N GLY A 77 -8.10 -18.39 -7.63
CA GLY A 77 -7.17 -19.52 -7.76
C GLY A 77 -5.98 -19.28 -8.70
N MET A 78 -5.80 -18.05 -9.21
CA MET A 78 -4.67 -17.69 -10.07
C MET A 78 -3.36 -17.55 -9.28
N MET A 79 -3.45 -17.39 -7.96
CA MET A 79 -2.31 -17.23 -7.06
C MET A 79 -2.50 -18.09 -5.81
N THR A 80 -1.43 -18.76 -5.39
CA THR A 80 -1.42 -19.49 -4.11
C THR A 80 -1.28 -18.54 -2.92
N LEU A 81 -1.77 -18.97 -1.76
CA LEU A 81 -1.61 -18.21 -0.51
C LEU A 81 -0.13 -17.91 -0.21
N GLN A 82 0.77 -18.85 -0.53
CA GLN A 82 2.21 -18.70 -0.28
C GLN A 82 2.84 -17.63 -1.19
N GLN A 83 2.44 -17.55 -2.46
CA GLN A 83 2.88 -16.48 -3.37
C GLN A 83 2.39 -15.12 -2.88
N ALA A 84 1.16 -15.06 -2.38
CA ALA A 84 0.58 -13.83 -1.83
C ALA A 84 1.41 -13.27 -0.66
N VAL A 85 1.96 -14.13 0.22
CA VAL A 85 2.84 -13.70 1.32
C VAL A 85 3.97 -12.82 0.82
N TRP A 86 4.69 -13.29 -0.21
CA TRP A 86 5.87 -12.60 -0.71
C TRP A 86 5.53 -11.26 -1.35
N ILE A 87 4.43 -11.22 -2.11
CA ILE A 87 3.99 -9.98 -2.76
C ILE A 87 3.52 -8.96 -1.73
N ILE A 88 2.79 -9.38 -0.69
CA ILE A 88 2.34 -8.49 0.39
C ILE A 88 3.52 -7.89 1.15
N MET A 89 4.54 -8.70 1.48
CA MET A 89 5.78 -8.19 2.10
C MET A 89 6.44 -7.14 1.22
N GLY A 90 6.54 -7.40 -0.09
CA GLY A 90 7.07 -6.44 -1.05
C GLY A 90 6.22 -5.18 -1.18
N ALA A 91 4.89 -5.32 -1.21
CA ALA A 91 3.98 -4.18 -1.32
C ALA A 91 4.15 -3.19 -0.16
N ASN A 92 4.38 -3.69 1.05
CA ASN A 92 4.67 -2.82 2.20
C ASN A 92 5.99 -2.03 2.00
N ILE A 93 7.03 -2.63 1.43
CA ILE A 93 8.25 -1.90 1.07
C ILE A 93 7.95 -0.86 -0.01
N GLY A 94 7.25 -1.24 -1.08
CA GLY A 94 6.96 -0.37 -2.22
C GLY A 94 6.17 0.88 -1.84
N THR A 95 5.30 0.80 -0.83
CA THR A 95 4.53 1.95 -0.34
C THR A 95 5.40 3.05 0.26
N THR A 96 6.61 2.71 0.75
CA THR A 96 7.51 3.69 1.38
C THR A 96 8.09 4.69 0.37
N ILE A 97 8.10 4.36 -0.91
CA ILE A 97 8.59 5.25 -1.99
C ILE A 97 7.80 6.56 -2.02
N THR A 98 6.48 6.54 -1.76
CA THR A 98 5.67 7.76 -1.67
C THR A 98 6.20 8.70 -0.59
N GLY A 99 6.45 8.17 0.62
CA GLY A 99 7.02 8.97 1.71
C GLY A 99 8.41 9.52 1.39
N GLN A 100 9.25 8.75 0.69
CA GLN A 100 10.57 9.20 0.24
C GLN A 100 10.47 10.32 -0.82
N LEU A 101 9.51 10.23 -1.75
CA LEU A 101 9.26 11.29 -2.73
C LEU A 101 8.80 12.58 -2.04
N ILE A 102 7.89 12.49 -1.06
CA ILE A 102 7.43 13.64 -0.27
C ILE A 102 8.59 14.27 0.52
N ALA A 103 9.55 13.48 0.96
CA ALA A 103 10.72 13.92 1.73
C ALA A 103 11.79 14.66 0.92
N LEU A 104 11.67 14.72 -0.41
CA LEU A 104 12.67 15.33 -1.30
C LEU A 104 12.76 16.87 -1.19
N ASP A 105 12.16 17.55 -0.32
CA ASP A 105 12.26 19.02 -0.10
C ASP A 105 12.40 19.85 -1.40
N ILE A 106 11.55 19.55 -2.38
CA ILE A 106 11.51 20.24 -3.67
C ILE A 106 10.40 21.29 -3.71
N GLY A 107 9.91 21.72 -2.55
CA GLY A 107 8.80 22.67 -2.41
C GLY A 107 9.01 23.96 -3.23
N ALA A 108 10.21 24.51 -3.22
CA ALA A 108 10.56 25.70 -4.01
C ALA A 108 10.40 25.51 -5.54
N LEU A 109 10.54 24.29 -6.05
CA LEU A 109 10.36 23.95 -7.47
C LEU A 109 8.94 23.44 -7.78
N ALA A 110 8.09 23.27 -6.79
CA ALA A 110 6.76 22.72 -6.97
C ALA A 110 5.88 23.51 -7.96
N PRO A 111 5.85 24.85 -7.96
CA PRO A 111 5.10 25.61 -8.96
C PRO A 111 5.63 25.38 -10.40
N LEU A 112 6.94 25.23 -10.57
CA LEU A 112 7.54 24.95 -11.86
C LEU A 112 7.14 23.56 -12.36
N PHE A 113 7.18 22.53 -11.51
CA PHE A 113 6.71 21.19 -11.85
C PHE A 113 5.23 21.18 -12.21
N ALA A 114 4.40 21.85 -11.43
CA ALA A 114 2.97 22.00 -11.75
C ALA A 114 2.77 22.64 -13.13
N PHE A 115 3.44 23.75 -13.41
CA PHE A 115 3.34 24.45 -14.69
C PHE A 115 3.82 23.59 -15.86
N VAL A 116 5.02 23.01 -15.77
CA VAL A 116 5.61 22.18 -16.84
C VAL A 116 4.72 20.95 -17.08
N GLY A 117 4.27 20.29 -16.02
CA GLY A 117 3.42 19.12 -16.14
C GLY A 117 2.08 19.44 -16.81
N VAL A 118 1.43 20.53 -16.40
CA VAL A 118 0.18 21.01 -17.03
C VAL A 118 0.42 21.41 -18.49
N ALA A 119 1.52 22.08 -18.80
CA ALA A 119 1.86 22.42 -20.17
C ALA A 119 2.01 21.16 -21.05
N LEU A 120 2.68 20.10 -20.53
CA LEU A 120 2.78 18.82 -21.23
C LEU A 120 1.42 18.17 -21.47
N ILE A 121 0.52 18.22 -20.47
CA ILE A 121 -0.84 17.65 -20.56
C ILE A 121 -1.66 18.40 -21.63
N VAL A 122 -1.60 19.72 -21.64
CA VAL A 122 -2.47 20.55 -22.46
C VAL A 122 -1.97 20.65 -23.91
N PHE A 123 -0.67 20.84 -24.11
CA PHE A 123 -0.11 21.17 -25.43
C PHE A 123 0.44 19.96 -26.19
N VAL A 124 0.73 18.84 -25.52
CA VAL A 124 1.33 17.67 -26.19
C VAL A 124 0.33 16.55 -26.37
N LYS A 125 0.00 16.23 -27.64
CA LYS A 125 -0.99 15.18 -27.98
C LYS A 125 -0.47 13.74 -27.85
N LYS A 126 0.83 13.54 -27.66
CA LYS A 126 1.42 12.18 -27.53
C LYS A 126 1.07 11.58 -26.16
N GLN A 127 0.35 10.47 -26.15
CA GLN A 127 -0.16 9.82 -24.93
C GLN A 127 0.94 9.53 -23.89
N LYS A 128 2.12 9.05 -24.30
CA LYS A 128 3.24 8.83 -23.38
C LYS A 128 3.69 10.12 -22.69
N VAL A 129 3.74 11.24 -23.42
CA VAL A 129 4.12 12.53 -22.84
C VAL A 129 3.03 13.07 -21.93
N HIS A 130 1.76 12.82 -22.27
CA HIS A 130 0.64 13.15 -21.39
C HIS A 130 0.75 12.43 -20.02
N HIS A 131 1.10 11.13 -20.00
CA HIS A 131 1.32 10.41 -18.74
C HIS A 131 2.49 10.98 -17.93
N VAL A 132 3.60 11.34 -18.60
CA VAL A 132 4.73 12.02 -17.94
C VAL A 132 4.29 13.40 -17.41
N GLY A 133 3.47 14.13 -18.16
CA GLY A 133 2.87 15.39 -17.72
C GLY A 133 2.05 15.21 -16.43
N LEU A 134 1.22 14.17 -16.36
CA LEU A 134 0.44 13.84 -15.14
C LEU A 134 1.33 13.56 -13.93
N ILE A 135 2.46 12.85 -14.12
CA ILE A 135 3.40 12.56 -13.04
C ILE A 135 4.03 13.86 -12.52
N ILE A 136 4.53 14.70 -13.43
CA ILE A 136 5.23 15.94 -13.09
C ILE A 136 4.25 16.96 -12.48
N ALA A 137 3.09 17.15 -13.09
CA ALA A 137 2.04 18.04 -12.56
C ALA A 137 1.54 17.57 -11.19
N GLY A 138 1.29 16.25 -11.06
CA GLY A 138 0.85 15.66 -9.81
C GLY A 138 1.85 15.86 -8.68
N LEU A 139 3.15 15.70 -8.97
CA LEU A 139 4.22 15.97 -8.00
C LEU A 139 4.24 17.45 -7.59
N GLY A 140 4.13 18.38 -8.54
CA GLY A 140 4.07 19.82 -8.25
C GLY A 140 2.86 20.20 -7.40
N VAL A 141 1.67 19.73 -7.77
CA VAL A 141 0.42 20.00 -7.03
C VAL A 141 0.46 19.39 -5.62
N LEU A 142 1.04 18.19 -5.47
CA LEU A 142 1.24 17.53 -4.17
C LEU A 142 2.06 18.41 -3.23
N PHE A 143 3.20 18.92 -3.68
CA PHE A 143 4.07 19.76 -2.86
C PHE A 143 3.44 21.13 -2.55
N ILE A 144 2.74 21.73 -3.50
CA ILE A 144 1.96 22.97 -3.24
C ILE A 144 0.92 22.72 -2.14
N GLY A 145 0.20 21.58 -2.21
CA GLY A 145 -0.75 21.18 -1.17
C GLY A 145 -0.10 20.97 0.19
N MET A 146 1.07 20.35 0.22
CA MET A 146 1.84 20.11 1.45
C MET A 146 2.31 21.42 2.10
N ASP A 147 2.87 22.33 1.32
CA ASP A 147 3.29 23.65 1.80
C ASP A 147 2.11 24.45 2.34
N MET A 148 0.97 24.39 1.67
CA MET A 148 -0.26 25.05 2.10
C MET A 148 -0.77 24.45 3.43
N MET A 149 -0.75 23.11 3.61
CA MET A 149 -1.10 22.47 4.87
C MET A 149 -0.12 22.87 5.98
N SER A 150 1.19 22.79 5.74
CA SER A 150 2.21 23.10 6.72
C SER A 150 2.10 24.55 7.20
N SER A 151 1.90 25.49 6.27
CA SER A 151 1.71 26.90 6.58
C SER A 151 0.44 27.19 7.39
N ALA A 152 -0.66 26.53 7.05
CA ALA A 152 -1.94 26.65 7.75
C ALA A 152 -1.88 26.11 9.19
N MET A 153 -0.98 25.16 9.46
CA MET A 153 -0.81 24.53 10.78
C MET A 153 0.18 25.28 11.68
N MET A 154 1.01 26.18 11.14
CA MET A 154 1.99 26.95 11.96
C MET A 154 1.39 27.62 13.20
N PRO A 155 0.19 28.24 13.18
CA PRO A 155 -0.39 28.85 14.38
C PRO A 155 -0.72 27.86 15.50
N LEU A 156 -0.77 26.56 15.21
CA LEU A 156 -0.98 25.52 16.23
C LEU A 156 0.27 25.25 17.06
N ARG A 157 1.45 25.61 16.56
CA ARG A 157 2.74 25.44 17.24
C ARG A 157 2.79 26.14 18.59
N ASP A 158 2.12 27.29 18.69
CA ASP A 158 2.06 28.11 19.89
C ASP A 158 0.84 27.80 20.78
N SER A 159 0.03 26.80 20.43
CA SER A 159 -1.14 26.36 21.18
C SER A 159 -0.76 25.33 22.23
N PRO A 160 -0.80 25.66 23.56
CA PRO A 160 -0.42 24.71 24.61
C PRO A 160 -1.26 23.42 24.57
N ALA A 161 -2.57 23.53 24.30
CA ALA A 161 -3.48 22.37 24.22
C ALA A 161 -3.11 21.45 23.05
N PHE A 162 -2.67 22.01 21.92
CA PHE A 162 -2.25 21.21 20.77
C PHE A 162 -0.90 20.54 21.03
N VAL A 163 0.06 21.24 21.61
CA VAL A 163 1.37 20.69 21.99
C VAL A 163 1.20 19.56 23.01
N GLU A 164 0.33 19.73 24.00
CA GLU A 164 -0.01 18.67 24.96
C GLU A 164 -0.63 17.45 24.29
N LEU A 165 -1.53 17.67 23.31
CA LEU A 165 -2.12 16.57 22.52
C LEU A 165 -1.05 15.81 21.72
N MET A 166 -0.12 16.54 21.09
CA MET A 166 0.97 15.91 20.31
C MET A 166 1.94 15.13 21.19
N THR A 167 2.23 15.63 22.40
CA THR A 167 3.09 14.90 23.37
C THR A 167 2.46 13.59 23.85
N LYS A 168 1.13 13.47 23.86
CA LYS A 168 0.45 12.20 24.18
C LYS A 168 0.75 11.10 23.17
N PHE A 169 1.08 11.44 21.94
CA PHE A 169 1.42 10.47 20.89
C PHE A 169 2.83 9.86 21.06
N SER A 170 3.67 10.40 21.96
CA SER A 170 4.89 9.73 22.38
C SER A 170 4.61 8.46 23.21
N ASN A 171 3.40 8.32 23.74
CA ASN A 171 2.96 7.05 24.32
C ASN A 171 2.74 6.04 23.21
N PRO A 172 3.45 4.88 23.21
CA PRO A 172 3.38 3.89 22.13
C PRO A 172 1.96 3.41 21.81
N VAL A 173 1.17 3.15 22.85
CA VAL A 173 -0.21 2.63 22.67
C VAL A 173 -1.11 3.69 22.03
N LEU A 174 -1.07 4.93 22.54
CA LEU A 174 -1.91 6.01 22.01
C LEU A 174 -1.48 6.40 20.60
N GLY A 175 -0.18 6.48 20.33
CA GLY A 175 0.34 6.77 18.99
C GLY A 175 -0.08 5.70 17.97
N ILE A 176 0.11 4.42 18.29
CA ILE A 176 -0.28 3.30 17.42
C ILE A 176 -1.79 3.31 17.16
N LEU A 177 -2.61 3.47 18.20
CA LEU A 177 -4.07 3.51 18.04
C LEU A 177 -4.50 4.70 17.18
N ALA A 178 -3.94 5.89 17.41
CA ALA A 178 -4.26 7.08 16.63
C ALA A 178 -3.90 6.88 15.15
N GLY A 179 -2.69 6.41 14.84
CA GLY A 179 -2.25 6.13 13.47
C GLY A 179 -3.09 5.05 12.79
N MET A 180 -3.43 3.98 13.52
CA MET A 180 -4.26 2.88 13.02
C MET A 180 -5.67 3.37 12.65
N VAL A 181 -6.35 4.06 13.55
CA VAL A 181 -7.72 4.57 13.32
C VAL A 181 -7.71 5.59 12.19
N PHE A 182 -6.76 6.54 12.21
CA PHE A 182 -6.64 7.57 11.18
C PHE A 182 -6.47 6.98 9.78
N THR A 183 -5.57 6.02 9.62
CA THR A 183 -5.34 5.36 8.32
C THR A 183 -6.50 4.46 7.91
N ALA A 184 -7.13 3.78 8.88
CA ALA A 184 -8.31 2.96 8.59
C ALA A 184 -9.50 3.79 8.07
N VAL A 185 -9.66 5.03 8.55
CA VAL A 185 -10.70 5.97 8.08
C VAL A 185 -10.34 6.49 6.69
N ILE A 186 -9.10 6.96 6.49
CA ILE A 186 -8.64 7.51 5.19
C ILE A 186 -8.50 6.40 4.13
N GLN A 187 -8.20 5.16 4.53
CA GLN A 187 -7.96 3.99 3.66
C GLN A 187 -6.77 4.18 2.70
N SER A 188 -5.86 5.10 2.99
CA SER A 188 -4.66 5.40 2.22
C SER A 188 -3.48 5.64 3.15
N SER A 189 -2.52 4.71 3.17
CA SER A 189 -1.29 4.85 3.95
C SER A 189 -0.41 5.98 3.41
N SER A 190 -0.32 6.13 2.09
CA SER A 190 0.46 7.20 1.48
C SER A 190 -0.08 8.58 1.86
N ALA A 191 -1.41 8.77 1.85
CA ALA A 191 -2.04 9.99 2.31
C ALA A 191 -1.79 10.23 3.81
N SER A 192 -1.95 9.20 4.63
CA SER A 192 -1.75 9.28 6.08
C SER A 192 -0.30 9.65 6.44
N VAL A 193 0.68 9.01 5.79
CA VAL A 193 2.10 9.32 6.00
C VAL A 193 2.42 10.74 5.51
N GLY A 194 1.89 11.16 4.36
CA GLY A 194 2.09 12.51 3.85
C GLY A 194 1.51 13.59 4.77
N ILE A 195 0.35 13.38 5.37
CA ILE A 195 -0.22 14.28 6.38
C ILE A 195 0.68 14.33 7.62
N LEU A 196 1.21 13.18 8.07
CA LEU A 196 2.16 13.11 9.18
C LEU A 196 3.45 13.87 8.86
N GLN A 197 3.96 13.76 7.64
CA GLN A 197 5.12 14.50 7.16
C GLN A 197 4.85 16.02 7.08
N ALA A 198 3.65 16.43 6.66
CA ALA A 198 3.25 17.84 6.66
C ALA A 198 3.19 18.44 8.07
N LEU A 199 2.66 17.69 9.05
CA LEU A 199 2.70 18.04 10.46
C LEU A 199 4.15 18.18 10.97
N ALA A 200 5.03 17.30 10.56
CA ALA A 200 6.44 17.34 10.90
C ALA A 200 7.16 18.53 10.26
N SER A 201 6.89 18.80 8.99
CA SER A 201 7.44 19.96 8.26
C SER A 201 6.99 21.30 8.84
N SER A 202 5.78 21.36 9.42
CA SER A 202 5.32 22.55 10.15
C SER A 202 6.01 22.74 11.52
N GLY A 203 6.87 21.79 11.94
CA GLY A 203 7.55 21.80 13.23
C GLY A 203 6.67 21.49 14.44
N LEU A 204 5.47 20.92 14.21
CA LEU A 204 4.53 20.55 15.26
C LEU A 204 4.89 19.24 15.96
N ILE A 205 5.52 18.32 15.26
CA ILE A 205 5.95 17.02 15.78
C ILE A 205 7.35 16.67 15.29
N GLY A 206 8.15 16.01 16.14
CA GLY A 206 9.41 15.36 15.78
C GLY A 206 9.21 13.88 15.51
N LEU A 207 10.28 13.19 15.06
CA LEU A 207 10.24 11.76 14.81
C LEU A 207 9.86 10.96 16.05
N SER A 208 10.38 11.33 17.21
CA SER A 208 10.12 10.66 18.50
C SER A 208 8.63 10.58 18.86
N ASN A 209 7.84 11.60 18.48
CA ASN A 209 6.37 11.60 18.68
C ASN A 209 5.63 10.97 17.51
N ALA A 210 6.19 11.06 16.29
CA ALA A 210 5.57 10.56 15.07
C ALA A 210 5.73 9.04 14.87
N VAL A 211 6.78 8.42 15.43
CA VAL A 211 7.18 7.04 15.15
C VAL A 211 6.09 6.02 15.48
N PHE A 212 5.43 6.17 16.61
CA PHE A 212 4.37 5.23 17.01
C PHE A 212 3.09 5.43 16.20
N VAL A 213 2.79 6.68 15.82
CA VAL A 213 1.69 6.99 14.88
C VAL A 213 1.97 6.32 13.52
N LEU A 214 3.21 6.43 13.03
CA LEU A 214 3.65 5.80 11.77
C LEU A 214 3.48 4.27 11.81
N PHE A 215 3.86 3.62 12.91
CA PHE A 215 3.68 2.17 13.07
C PHE A 215 2.19 1.79 13.09
N GLY A 216 1.35 2.59 13.74
CA GLY A 216 -0.09 2.42 13.71
C GLY A 216 -0.68 2.58 12.31
N GLN A 217 -0.19 3.52 11.50
CA GLN A 217 -0.63 3.74 10.12
C GLN A 217 -0.41 2.48 9.26
N ASN A 218 0.67 1.74 9.47
CA ASN A 218 0.91 0.47 8.79
C ASN A 218 -0.15 -0.59 9.11
N ILE A 219 -0.59 -0.70 10.37
CA ILE A 219 -1.70 -1.60 10.76
C ILE A 219 -3.01 -1.12 10.12
N GLY A 220 -3.30 0.19 10.18
CA GLY A 220 -4.52 0.78 9.64
C GLY A 220 -4.69 0.55 8.14
N THR A 221 -3.60 0.46 7.39
CA THR A 221 -3.59 0.14 5.95
C THR A 221 -4.29 -1.18 5.63
N CYS A 222 -4.30 -2.14 6.55
CA CYS A 222 -4.88 -3.46 6.33
C CYS A 222 -6.41 -3.43 6.17
N ILE A 223 -7.09 -2.33 6.56
CA ILE A 223 -8.56 -2.21 6.45
C ILE A 223 -9.04 -2.40 5.01
N THR A 224 -8.30 -1.93 4.02
CA THR A 224 -8.66 -2.07 2.60
C THR A 224 -8.67 -3.53 2.15
N ALA A 225 -7.70 -4.32 2.62
CA ALA A 225 -7.67 -5.76 2.38
C ALA A 225 -8.78 -6.50 3.14
N VAL A 226 -9.10 -6.06 4.36
CA VAL A 226 -10.23 -6.60 5.14
C VAL A 226 -11.54 -6.40 4.37
N LEU A 227 -11.81 -5.19 3.92
CA LEU A 227 -13.02 -4.87 3.15
C LEU A 227 -13.07 -5.66 1.83
N ALA A 228 -11.96 -5.76 1.11
CA ALA A 228 -11.87 -6.51 -0.14
C ALA A 228 -12.05 -8.03 0.05
N SER A 229 -11.81 -8.55 1.24
CA SER A 229 -11.96 -9.97 1.54
C SER A 229 -13.38 -10.38 1.94
N ILE A 230 -14.29 -9.43 2.11
CA ILE A 230 -15.71 -9.71 2.42
C ILE A 230 -16.35 -10.44 1.22
N GLY A 231 -17.01 -11.55 1.49
CA GLY A 231 -17.63 -12.38 0.44
C GLY A 231 -16.68 -13.26 -0.37
N THR A 232 -15.36 -13.21 -0.12
CA THR A 232 -14.38 -14.04 -0.83
C THR A 232 -14.17 -15.41 -0.16
N ASN A 233 -13.45 -16.29 -0.86
CA ASN A 233 -13.07 -17.60 -0.34
C ASN A 233 -12.07 -17.50 0.85
N ARG A 234 -11.85 -18.63 1.54
CA ARG A 234 -11.00 -18.66 2.75
C ARG A 234 -9.55 -18.28 2.49
N ASN A 235 -8.99 -18.66 1.35
CA ASN A 235 -7.60 -18.32 1.03
C ASN A 235 -7.42 -16.83 0.80
N ALA A 236 -8.38 -16.16 0.19
CA ALA A 236 -8.41 -14.71 0.06
C ALA A 236 -8.50 -14.01 1.43
N LYS A 237 -9.34 -14.51 2.35
CA LYS A 237 -9.40 -14.02 3.74
C LYS A 237 -8.11 -14.28 4.52
N ARG A 238 -7.48 -15.45 4.32
CA ARG A 238 -6.16 -15.78 4.90
C ARG A 238 -5.07 -14.82 4.41
N THR A 239 -5.15 -14.38 3.16
CA THR A 239 -4.24 -13.36 2.59
C THR A 239 -4.34 -12.04 3.37
N THR A 240 -5.53 -11.62 3.73
CA THR A 240 -5.76 -10.43 4.57
C THR A 240 -5.22 -10.62 5.99
N ILE A 241 -5.42 -11.80 6.58
CA ILE A 241 -4.84 -12.13 7.90
C ILE A 241 -3.31 -12.06 7.86
N ILE A 242 -2.68 -12.54 6.80
CA ILE A 242 -1.22 -12.47 6.63
C ILE A 242 -0.75 -11.01 6.58
N HIS A 243 -1.44 -10.15 5.83
CA HIS A 243 -1.12 -8.73 5.77
C HIS A 243 -1.22 -8.05 7.14
N LEU A 244 -2.29 -8.34 7.87
CA LEU A 244 -2.47 -7.84 9.24
C LEU A 244 -1.38 -8.35 10.18
N MET A 245 -1.07 -9.65 10.16
CA MET A 245 -0.02 -10.25 10.97
C MET A 245 1.35 -9.64 10.70
N PHE A 246 1.71 -9.42 9.44
CA PHE A 246 2.96 -8.77 9.06
C PHE A 246 3.09 -7.39 9.74
N ASN A 247 2.06 -6.55 9.65
CA ASN A 247 2.09 -5.21 10.20
C ASN A 247 2.03 -5.20 11.74
N ILE A 248 1.27 -6.08 12.37
CA ILE A 248 1.22 -6.21 13.84
C ILE A 248 2.56 -6.69 14.39
N ILE A 249 3.16 -7.74 13.80
CA ILE A 249 4.45 -8.27 14.27
C ILE A 249 5.54 -7.22 14.08
N GLY A 250 5.60 -6.57 12.90
CA GLY A 250 6.54 -5.49 12.65
C GLY A 250 6.39 -4.34 13.65
N THR A 251 5.16 -3.88 13.88
CA THR A 251 4.87 -2.84 14.86
C THR A 251 5.30 -3.23 16.27
N ALA A 252 5.01 -4.47 16.70
CA ALA A 252 5.43 -4.94 18.03
C ALA A 252 6.96 -4.95 18.17
N ILE A 253 7.68 -5.49 17.17
CA ILE A 253 9.14 -5.54 17.18
C ILE A 253 9.72 -4.13 17.22
N PHE A 254 9.32 -3.26 16.29
CA PHE A 254 9.88 -1.90 16.21
C PHE A 254 9.50 -1.03 17.40
N THR A 255 8.31 -1.20 17.96
CA THR A 255 7.93 -0.50 19.19
C THR A 255 8.88 -0.86 20.34
N VAL A 256 9.15 -2.16 20.54
CA VAL A 256 10.10 -2.60 21.57
C VAL A 256 11.51 -2.05 21.28
N VAL A 257 11.97 -2.15 20.02
CA VAL A 257 13.30 -1.66 19.65
C VAL A 257 13.41 -0.15 19.87
N CYS A 258 12.42 0.66 19.50
CA CYS A 258 12.44 2.11 19.74
C CYS A 258 12.38 2.49 21.24
N ILE A 259 11.79 1.63 22.09
CA ILE A 259 11.76 1.88 23.54
C ILE A 259 13.10 1.53 24.21
N VAL A 260 13.74 0.42 23.78
CA VAL A 260 14.93 -0.11 24.47
C VAL A 260 16.26 0.32 23.83
N THR A 261 16.23 0.94 22.65
CA THR A 261 17.42 1.39 21.92
C THR A 261 17.25 2.82 21.43
N PRO A 262 18.34 3.56 21.15
CA PRO A 262 18.27 4.90 20.56
C PRO A 262 18.02 4.88 19.03
N LEU A 263 17.20 3.94 18.53
CA LEU A 263 16.95 3.80 17.10
C LEU A 263 16.38 5.09 16.50
N THR A 264 15.51 5.77 17.23
CA THR A 264 14.90 7.05 16.82
C THR A 264 15.98 8.10 16.61
N ASP A 265 16.90 8.26 17.56
CA ASP A 265 18.01 9.23 17.50
C ASP A 265 18.97 8.90 16.33
N VAL A 266 19.22 7.61 16.08
CA VAL A 266 20.04 7.17 14.94
C VAL A 266 19.40 7.57 13.62
N VAL A 267 18.10 7.38 13.46
CA VAL A 267 17.38 7.73 12.22
C VAL A 267 17.28 9.26 12.08
N GLU A 268 17.06 10.00 13.16
CA GLU A 268 17.13 11.47 13.19
C GLU A 268 18.49 11.97 12.71
N GLY A 269 19.56 11.31 13.12
CA GLY A 269 20.93 11.64 12.71
C GLY A 269 21.22 11.45 11.21
N TRP A 270 20.43 10.68 10.47
CA TRP A 270 20.61 10.53 9.02
C TRP A 270 20.21 11.79 8.23
N THR A 271 19.18 12.50 8.69
CA THR A 271 18.66 13.70 8.02
C THR A 271 18.24 14.75 9.06
N PRO A 272 19.19 15.34 9.83
CA PRO A 272 18.89 16.15 11.02
C PRO A 272 18.02 17.39 10.74
N GLN A 273 18.09 17.95 9.52
CA GLN A 273 17.39 19.18 9.14
C GLN A 273 16.01 18.91 8.48
N ASN A 274 15.65 17.63 8.22
CA ASN A 274 14.44 17.30 7.51
C ASN A 274 13.64 16.21 8.24
N VAL A 275 12.70 16.64 9.08
CA VAL A 275 11.88 15.72 9.89
C VAL A 275 10.95 14.87 9.00
N ALA A 276 10.49 15.39 7.86
CA ALA A 276 9.72 14.60 6.89
C ALA A 276 10.55 13.44 6.32
N ALA A 277 11.84 13.69 6.05
CA ALA A 277 12.78 12.64 5.62
C ALA A 277 13.07 11.63 6.74
N GLN A 278 13.15 12.05 8.01
CA GLN A 278 13.30 11.15 9.14
C GLN A 278 12.13 10.17 9.23
N ILE A 279 10.89 10.64 9.05
CA ILE A 279 9.69 9.82 9.03
C ILE A 279 9.72 8.84 7.84
N ALA A 280 10.10 9.31 6.65
CA ALA A 280 10.22 8.45 5.47
C ALA A 280 11.29 7.36 5.65
N ASN A 281 12.45 7.73 6.23
CA ASN A 281 13.55 6.81 6.52
C ASN A 281 13.13 5.74 7.54
N MET A 282 12.45 6.15 8.61
CA MET A 282 11.91 5.20 9.60
C MET A 282 10.86 4.28 8.98
N HIS A 283 9.99 4.80 8.11
CA HIS A 283 8.99 3.99 7.40
C HIS A 283 9.64 2.95 6.49
N THR A 284 10.66 3.35 5.74
CA THR A 284 11.41 2.47 4.86
C THR A 284 12.19 1.42 5.66
N LEU A 285 12.88 1.82 6.72
CA LEU A 285 13.60 0.94 7.62
C LEU A 285 12.66 -0.12 8.23
N PHE A 286 11.52 0.32 8.77
CA PHE A 286 10.49 -0.55 9.32
C PHE A 286 10.08 -1.64 8.33
N ASN A 287 9.70 -1.26 7.10
CA ASN A 287 9.17 -2.22 6.13
C ASN A 287 10.25 -3.15 5.58
N ILE A 288 11.47 -2.65 5.32
CA ILE A 288 12.58 -3.48 4.85
C ILE A 288 13.00 -4.48 5.93
N VAL A 289 13.25 -4.01 7.14
CA VAL A 289 13.73 -4.87 8.24
C VAL A 289 12.66 -5.88 8.63
N THR A 290 11.39 -5.47 8.76
CA THR A 290 10.29 -6.41 9.01
C THR A 290 10.20 -7.47 7.92
N THR A 291 10.32 -7.08 6.65
CA THR A 291 10.34 -8.04 5.53
C THR A 291 11.51 -9.00 5.65
N LEU A 292 12.73 -8.52 5.88
CA LEU A 292 13.92 -9.37 6.01
C LEU A 292 13.81 -10.36 7.18
N LEU A 293 13.27 -9.88 8.31
CA LEU A 293 13.05 -10.73 9.50
C LEU A 293 11.98 -11.78 9.26
N LEU A 294 10.88 -11.44 8.59
CA LEU A 294 9.75 -12.35 8.37
C LEU A 294 9.88 -13.19 7.09
N LEU A 295 10.77 -12.86 6.16
CA LEU A 295 10.97 -13.59 4.92
C LEU A 295 11.28 -15.08 5.13
N PRO A 296 12.16 -15.49 6.07
CA PRO A 296 12.37 -16.91 6.37
C PRO A 296 11.11 -17.60 6.91
N PHE A 297 10.26 -16.84 7.60
CA PHE A 297 9.07 -17.32 8.30
C PHE A 297 7.77 -17.18 7.49
N GLY A 298 7.81 -16.73 6.25
CA GLY A 298 6.60 -16.49 5.43
C GLY A 298 5.72 -17.73 5.26
N VAL A 299 6.31 -18.93 5.16
CA VAL A 299 5.56 -20.20 5.13
C VAL A 299 4.82 -20.43 6.45
N TYR A 300 5.43 -20.06 7.57
CA TYR A 300 4.78 -20.18 8.88
C TYR A 300 3.65 -19.18 9.06
N LEU A 301 3.78 -17.96 8.49
CA LEU A 301 2.68 -16.98 8.44
C LEU A 301 1.47 -17.55 7.68
N ALA A 302 1.70 -18.19 6.52
CA ALA A 302 0.63 -18.85 5.78
C ALA A 302 -0.02 -19.99 6.56
N LYS A 303 0.80 -20.84 7.23
CA LYS A 303 0.30 -21.91 8.11
C LYS A 303 -0.49 -21.36 9.30
N LEU A 304 -0.02 -20.28 9.92
CA LEU A 304 -0.71 -19.63 11.04
C LEU A 304 -2.03 -19.04 10.59
N ALA A 305 -2.08 -18.37 9.44
CA ALA A 305 -3.34 -17.86 8.86
C ALA A 305 -4.33 -19.00 8.57
N THR A 306 -3.85 -20.15 8.10
CA THR A 306 -4.68 -21.36 7.91
C THR A 306 -5.17 -21.92 9.24
N ARG A 307 -4.40 -21.83 10.32
CA ARG A 307 -4.80 -22.27 11.65
C ARG A 307 -5.81 -21.31 12.30
N ILE A 308 -5.67 -19.99 12.09
CA ILE A 308 -6.61 -18.96 12.55
C ILE A 308 -7.95 -19.09 11.82
N LEU A 309 -7.91 -19.37 10.51
CA LEU A 309 -9.09 -19.55 9.68
C LEU A 309 -9.04 -20.96 9.02
N PRO A 310 -9.43 -22.04 9.75
CA PRO A 310 -9.37 -23.39 9.24
C PRO A 310 -10.39 -23.63 8.11
N GLU A 311 -10.17 -24.66 7.29
CA GLU A 311 -11.13 -25.07 6.27
C GLU A 311 -12.42 -25.62 6.92
N ARG A 312 -13.57 -25.30 6.31
CA ARG A 312 -14.83 -25.95 6.64
C ARG A 312 -15.17 -26.99 5.57
N LYS A 313 -15.88 -28.03 5.93
CA LYS A 313 -16.34 -29.06 4.98
C LYS A 313 -17.22 -28.47 3.86
N GLU A 314 -17.94 -27.38 4.14
CA GLU A 314 -18.78 -26.63 3.21
C GLU A 314 -18.00 -25.86 2.13
N ASP A 315 -16.74 -25.47 2.39
CA ASP A 315 -15.91 -24.76 1.40
C ASP A 315 -15.49 -25.66 0.23
N ASN A 316 -15.55 -26.98 0.40
CA ASN A 316 -15.33 -27.96 -0.66
C ASN A 316 -16.61 -28.27 -1.48
N ALA A 317 -17.78 -27.86 -0.99
CA ALA A 317 -19.04 -28.04 -1.72
C ALA A 317 -19.30 -26.92 -2.73
N ASP A 318 -18.75 -25.70 -2.49
CA ASP A 318 -18.87 -24.54 -3.39
C ASP A 318 -17.80 -24.50 -4.49
N VAL A 319 -16.79 -25.34 -4.46
CA VAL A 319 -15.96 -25.61 -5.64
C VAL A 319 -16.87 -26.43 -6.58
N MET A 320 -17.50 -25.77 -7.55
CA MET A 320 -18.13 -26.45 -8.68
C MET A 320 -17.10 -27.46 -9.23
N HIS A 321 -17.23 -28.71 -8.84
CA HIS A 321 -16.44 -29.80 -9.38
C HIS A 321 -16.92 -29.96 -10.82
N MET A 322 -16.23 -29.32 -11.75
CA MET A 322 -16.48 -29.52 -13.15
C MET A 322 -16.00 -30.96 -13.49
N GLU A 323 -16.92 -31.88 -13.53
CA GLU A 323 -16.65 -33.31 -13.69
C GLU A 323 -15.93 -33.62 -15.03
N TYR A 324 -16.20 -32.81 -16.06
CA TYR A 324 -15.67 -32.98 -17.40
C TYR A 324 -14.54 -32.02 -17.78
N ILE A 325 -14.14 -31.07 -16.90
CA ILE A 325 -13.04 -30.12 -17.12
C ILE A 325 -12.00 -30.28 -16.02
N ARG A 326 -10.86 -30.92 -16.36
CA ARG A 326 -9.69 -31.06 -15.46
C ARG A 326 -8.62 -30.04 -15.85
N PRO A 327 -8.35 -29.00 -15.05
CA PRO A 327 -7.39 -27.95 -15.40
C PRO A 327 -5.93 -28.43 -15.52
N MET A 328 -5.58 -29.60 -14.94
CA MET A 328 -4.18 -30.05 -14.82
C MET A 328 -3.67 -30.91 -15.99
N GLU A 329 -4.50 -31.31 -16.95
CA GLU A 329 -4.07 -32.12 -18.10
C GLU A 329 -3.73 -31.34 -19.37
N MET A 330 -3.66 -30.00 -19.30
CA MET A 330 -3.27 -29.16 -20.43
C MET A 330 -1.75 -29.10 -20.59
N ASN A 331 -1.17 -30.08 -21.28
CA ASN A 331 0.22 -30.06 -21.69
C ASN A 331 0.40 -29.22 -22.97
N ARG A 332 1.48 -28.41 -23.04
CA ARG A 332 1.69 -27.33 -24.01
C ARG A 332 1.86 -27.75 -25.48
N ASP A 333 1.98 -29.04 -25.81
CA ASP A 333 2.44 -29.49 -27.11
C ASP A 333 1.35 -29.85 -28.15
N THR A 334 0.05 -29.61 -27.86
CA THR A 334 -1.03 -29.94 -28.80
C THR A 334 -2.19 -28.95 -28.79
N GLN A 335 -1.93 -27.69 -29.15
CA GLN A 335 -2.94 -26.60 -29.12
C GLN A 335 -4.24 -26.88 -29.91
N ILE A 336 -4.21 -27.65 -31.00
CA ILE A 336 -5.40 -27.92 -31.84
C ILE A 336 -6.29 -29.03 -31.26
N ARG A 337 -5.73 -30.05 -30.65
CA ARG A 337 -6.51 -31.11 -29.95
C ARG A 337 -7.14 -30.59 -28.65
N LEU A 338 -6.50 -29.63 -28.01
CA LEU A 338 -6.94 -29.01 -26.74
C LEU A 338 -8.23 -28.22 -26.89
N SER A 339 -8.41 -27.47 -28.00
CA SER A 339 -9.64 -26.70 -28.26
C SER A 339 -10.86 -27.58 -28.42
N TYR A 340 -10.73 -28.71 -29.12
CA TYR A 340 -11.84 -29.66 -29.30
C TYR A 340 -12.20 -30.37 -27.99
N ILE A 341 -11.20 -30.82 -27.23
CA ILE A 341 -11.40 -31.46 -25.92
C ILE A 341 -12.03 -30.47 -24.92
N ALA A 342 -11.54 -29.21 -24.89
CA ALA A 342 -12.10 -28.16 -24.03
C ALA A 342 -13.56 -27.84 -24.41
N MET A 343 -13.88 -27.69 -25.71
CA MET A 343 -15.26 -27.47 -26.17
C MET A 343 -16.18 -28.65 -25.86
N THR A 344 -15.69 -29.87 -25.99
CA THR A 344 -16.48 -31.08 -25.68
C THR A 344 -16.71 -31.20 -24.17
N GLY A 345 -15.70 -30.85 -23.33
CA GLY A 345 -15.82 -30.80 -21.89
C GLY A 345 -16.82 -29.75 -21.43
N ILE A 346 -16.73 -28.53 -21.96
CA ILE A 346 -17.66 -27.43 -21.69
C ILE A 346 -19.09 -27.81 -22.07
N SER A 347 -19.30 -28.39 -23.25
CA SER A 347 -20.64 -28.84 -23.70
C SER A 347 -21.23 -29.89 -22.78
N LYS A 348 -20.44 -30.88 -22.35
CA LYS A 348 -20.89 -31.91 -21.39
C LYS A 348 -21.23 -31.32 -20.03
N GLU A 349 -20.43 -30.37 -19.55
CA GLU A 349 -20.66 -29.70 -18.25
C GLU A 349 -21.94 -28.84 -18.30
N ILE A 350 -22.19 -28.13 -19.39
CA ILE A 350 -23.44 -27.36 -19.59
C ILE A 350 -24.65 -28.30 -19.55
N ILE A 351 -24.59 -29.45 -20.26
CA ILE A 351 -25.68 -30.45 -20.29
C ILE A 351 -25.91 -31.00 -18.87
N ARG A 352 -24.83 -31.31 -18.11
CA ARG A 352 -24.92 -31.77 -16.74
C ARG A 352 -25.59 -30.73 -15.83
N MET A 353 -25.18 -29.44 -15.92
CA MET A 353 -25.78 -28.36 -15.16
C MET A 353 -27.27 -28.17 -15.48
N LEU A 354 -27.66 -28.28 -16.76
CA LEU A 354 -29.06 -28.21 -17.18
C LEU A 354 -29.91 -29.39 -16.69
N GLN A 355 -29.29 -30.54 -16.41
CA GLN A 355 -29.98 -31.71 -15.86
C GLN A 355 -30.12 -31.66 -14.33
N MET A 356 -29.31 -30.80 -13.67
CA MET A 356 -29.37 -30.61 -12.20
C MET A 356 -30.26 -29.43 -11.80
N ALA A 357 -30.61 -28.53 -12.72
CA ALA A 357 -31.52 -27.40 -12.51
C ALA A 357 -32.98 -27.85 -12.72
#